data_e39d41872c9eceff150bd1684c6b1945
#
_entry.id   e39d41872c9eceff150bd1684c6b1945
#
_cell.length_a   1.000
_cell.length_b   1.000
_cell.length_c   1.000
_cell.angle_alpha   90.00
_cell.angle_beta   90.00
_cell.angle_gamma   90.00
#
_symmetry.space_group_name_H-M   'P 1'
#
loop_
_entity.id
_entity.type
_entity.pdbx_description
1 polymer ?
#
loop_
_entity_poly.entity_id
_entity_poly.type
_entity_poly.pdbx_seq_one_letter_code
_entity_poly.pdbx_strand_id
1 'polypeptide(L)'
;MDFAGDDTVSGSIAYHPVFGIIRYDDRWYYFSTKKFIDNLRAADENPAIKAHLLHIDSPGGEAFGVPEAFEAVRAMKKPVYAFVESIAASAGYYIATGAGKIYARSIFSDIGCIGAMAEIVDDSGLNEKFGIKVTAVRSSYSPLKNKVQEEVLNGHPEEYIRERLDPLAKRFIDDVRTARPDIAEDSDALKGKLYFAAAAQGEGLIDGIMTIDEVIEEIDAETQIPDNSIYSININN
;
A
#
# COMPACT_ATOMS: atom_id res chain seq x y z
N MET A 1 7.99 -7.12 -16.91
CA MET A 1 7.94 -8.59 -17.05
C MET A 1 6.47 -8.96 -17.00
N ASP A 2 5.94 -9.44 -18.10
CA ASP A 2 4.57 -9.95 -18.13
C ASP A 2 4.60 -11.38 -17.56
N PHE A 3 4.03 -11.56 -16.39
CA PHE A 3 3.87 -12.89 -15.75
C PHE A 3 2.60 -13.63 -16.23
N ALA A 4 2.11 -13.30 -17.40
CA ALA A 4 1.06 -14.07 -18.07
C ALA A 4 1.70 -15.17 -18.95
N GLY A 5 2.49 -16.04 -18.38
CA GLY A 5 2.97 -17.27 -19.02
C GLY A 5 2.02 -18.42 -18.72
N ASP A 6 1.70 -19.18 -19.76
CA ASP A 6 0.78 -20.34 -19.77
C ASP A 6 1.35 -21.56 -19.00
N ASP A 7 2.39 -21.37 -18.19
CA ASP A 7 3.11 -22.42 -17.45
C ASP A 7 2.82 -22.40 -15.94
N THR A 8 1.68 -21.85 -15.50
CA THR A 8 1.33 -21.82 -14.08
C THR A 8 0.99 -23.21 -13.58
N VAL A 9 1.84 -23.76 -12.73
CA VAL A 9 1.61 -25.06 -12.07
C VAL A 9 0.47 -24.90 -11.05
N SER A 10 -0.43 -25.89 -10.97
CA SER A 10 -1.50 -25.89 -9.95
C SER A 10 -0.91 -25.79 -8.54
N GLY A 11 -1.46 -24.90 -7.73
CA GLY A 11 -0.98 -24.59 -6.38
C GLY A 11 0.15 -23.54 -6.33
N SER A 12 0.36 -22.77 -7.40
CA SER A 12 1.32 -21.66 -7.43
C SER A 12 0.88 -20.47 -6.55
N ILE A 13 1.85 -19.71 -6.07
CA ILE A 13 1.64 -18.44 -5.37
C ILE A 13 1.82 -17.30 -6.37
N ALA A 14 0.85 -16.40 -6.48
CA ALA A 14 0.99 -15.20 -7.29
C ALA A 14 1.89 -14.20 -6.58
N TYR A 15 3.01 -13.84 -7.20
CA TYR A 15 3.97 -12.89 -6.66
C TYR A 15 3.74 -11.48 -7.21
N HIS A 16 3.59 -10.52 -6.32
CA HIS A 16 3.29 -9.12 -6.64
C HIS A 16 4.35 -8.20 -6.02
N PRO A 17 5.37 -7.75 -6.78
CA PRO A 17 6.34 -6.80 -6.29
C PRO A 17 5.72 -5.40 -6.16
N VAL A 18 5.88 -4.78 -4.97
CA VAL A 18 5.48 -3.40 -4.65
C VAL A 18 6.73 -2.63 -4.28
N PHE A 19 7.50 -2.22 -5.28
CA PHE A 19 8.83 -1.65 -5.09
C PHE A 19 8.92 -0.18 -5.48
N GLY A 20 9.66 0.59 -4.69
CA GLY A 20 9.95 1.98 -4.94
C GLY A 20 8.77 2.92 -4.73
N ILE A 21 8.75 4.05 -5.45
CA ILE A 21 7.74 5.09 -5.31
C ILE A 21 6.42 4.64 -5.95
N ILE A 22 5.32 4.74 -5.18
CA ILE A 22 3.98 4.38 -5.61
C ILE A 22 3.36 5.54 -6.38
N ARG A 23 2.78 5.23 -7.56
CA ARG A 23 2.00 6.15 -8.38
C ARG A 23 0.75 5.47 -8.93
N TYR A 24 -0.19 6.28 -9.38
CA TYR A 24 -1.38 5.75 -10.04
C TYR A 24 -1.09 5.31 -11.48
N ASP A 25 -0.33 6.14 -12.22
CA ASP A 25 -0.09 5.96 -13.65
C ASP A 25 0.96 4.89 -13.96
N ASP A 26 0.92 4.41 -15.21
CA ASP A 26 1.78 3.36 -15.74
C ASP A 26 3.06 3.94 -16.38
N ARG A 27 3.98 4.43 -15.55
CA ARG A 27 5.33 4.81 -16.01
C ARG A 27 6.33 3.74 -15.61
N TRP A 28 7.10 3.27 -16.56
CA TRP A 28 7.96 2.08 -16.46
C TRP A 28 8.93 2.02 -15.26
N TYR A 29 9.21 3.14 -14.60
CA TYR A 29 10.14 3.22 -13.47
C TYR A 29 9.48 3.47 -12.11
N TYR A 30 8.12 3.45 -12.05
CA TYR A 30 7.37 3.56 -10.82
C TYR A 30 6.44 2.37 -10.65
N PHE A 31 6.11 2.04 -9.40
CA PHE A 31 5.02 1.11 -9.13
C PHE A 31 3.68 1.76 -9.47
N SER A 32 2.87 1.08 -10.27
CA SER A 32 1.55 1.55 -10.69
C SER A 32 0.44 0.83 -9.94
N THR A 33 -0.36 1.58 -9.15
CA THR A 33 -1.52 1.00 -8.45
C THR A 33 -2.56 0.47 -9.44
N LYS A 34 -2.74 1.11 -10.60
CA LYS A 34 -3.65 0.65 -11.65
C LYS A 34 -3.25 -0.73 -12.17
N LYS A 35 -2.01 -0.90 -12.60
CA LYS A 35 -1.51 -2.21 -13.08
C LYS A 35 -1.54 -3.27 -11.97
N PHE A 36 -1.19 -2.88 -10.76
CA PHE A 36 -1.23 -3.77 -9.62
C PHE A 36 -2.63 -4.36 -9.40
N ILE A 37 -3.66 -3.52 -9.41
CA ILE A 37 -5.06 -3.95 -9.26
C ILE A 37 -5.46 -4.91 -10.38
N ASP A 38 -5.09 -4.60 -11.64
CA ASP A 38 -5.42 -5.45 -12.79
C ASP A 38 -4.72 -6.82 -12.69
N ASN A 39 -3.43 -6.85 -12.34
CA ASN A 39 -2.66 -8.08 -12.15
C ASN A 39 -3.17 -8.91 -10.98
N LEU A 40 -3.52 -8.26 -9.86
CA LEU A 40 -4.06 -8.92 -8.68
C LEU A 40 -5.37 -9.65 -9.01
N ARG A 41 -6.30 -8.98 -9.71
CA ARG A 41 -7.57 -9.57 -10.12
C ARG A 41 -7.38 -10.73 -11.11
N ALA A 42 -6.51 -10.57 -12.09
CA ALA A 42 -6.21 -11.63 -13.07
C ALA A 42 -5.64 -12.88 -12.38
N ALA A 43 -4.75 -12.71 -11.39
CA ALA A 43 -4.20 -13.81 -10.62
C ALA A 43 -5.25 -14.47 -9.70
N ASP A 44 -6.17 -13.70 -9.11
CA ASP A 44 -7.23 -14.23 -8.26
C ASP A 44 -8.23 -15.09 -9.03
N GLU A 45 -8.47 -14.77 -10.31
CA GLU A 45 -9.34 -15.55 -11.20
C GLU A 45 -8.66 -16.82 -11.74
N ASN A 46 -7.33 -16.90 -11.70
CA ASN A 46 -6.60 -18.07 -12.22
C ASN A 46 -6.71 -19.25 -11.25
N PRO A 47 -7.34 -20.38 -11.64
CA PRO A 47 -7.51 -21.54 -10.75
C PRO A 47 -6.22 -22.22 -10.33
N ALA A 48 -5.11 -22.03 -11.04
CA ALA A 48 -3.81 -22.57 -10.67
C ALA A 48 -3.13 -21.82 -9.52
N ILE A 49 -3.57 -20.59 -9.22
CA ILE A 49 -3.06 -19.80 -8.09
C ILE A 49 -3.82 -20.17 -6.82
N LYS A 50 -3.11 -20.41 -5.73
CA LYS A 50 -3.68 -20.72 -4.41
C LYS A 50 -3.64 -19.59 -3.42
N ALA A 51 -2.70 -18.65 -3.56
CA ALA A 51 -2.50 -17.49 -2.68
C ALA A 51 -1.78 -16.37 -3.41
N HIS A 52 -1.76 -15.18 -2.80
CA HIS A 52 -1.01 -14.01 -3.26
C HIS A 52 0.05 -13.64 -2.24
N LEU A 53 1.25 -13.28 -2.71
CA LEU A 53 2.34 -12.73 -1.93
C LEU A 53 2.69 -11.33 -2.44
N LEU A 54 2.40 -10.30 -1.64
CA LEU A 54 2.84 -8.93 -1.87
C LEU A 54 4.24 -8.79 -1.31
N HIS A 55 5.24 -8.60 -2.14
CA HIS A 55 6.61 -8.33 -1.72
C HIS A 55 6.86 -6.84 -1.75
N ILE A 56 7.02 -6.21 -0.58
CA ILE A 56 6.97 -4.76 -0.42
C ILE A 56 8.34 -4.22 -0.04
N ASP A 57 8.82 -3.24 -0.81
CA ASP A 57 9.98 -2.42 -0.51
C ASP A 57 9.73 -0.99 -1.02
N SER A 58 8.88 -0.25 -0.29
CA SER A 58 8.34 1.03 -0.73
C SER A 58 8.25 2.05 0.39
N PRO A 59 8.78 3.27 0.19
CA PRO A 59 8.58 4.39 1.11
C PRO A 59 7.18 5.02 1.00
N GLY A 60 6.36 4.57 0.04
CA GLY A 60 5.08 5.18 -0.29
C GLY A 60 5.09 5.99 -1.58
N GLY A 61 4.24 6.99 -1.67
CA GLY A 61 4.11 7.81 -2.88
C GLY A 61 2.83 8.61 -2.95
N GLU A 62 2.21 8.68 -4.13
CA GLU A 62 0.96 9.41 -4.36
C GLU A 62 -0.20 8.78 -3.59
N ALA A 63 -1.06 9.62 -3.01
CA ALA A 63 -2.25 9.14 -2.31
C ALA A 63 -3.34 8.63 -3.26
N PHE A 64 -3.37 9.13 -4.51
CA PHE A 64 -4.38 8.76 -5.50
C PHE A 64 -4.20 7.31 -5.96
N GLY A 65 -5.28 6.53 -5.94
CA GLY A 65 -5.30 5.12 -6.33
C GLY A 65 -4.86 4.14 -5.25
N VAL A 66 -4.40 4.61 -4.08
CA VAL A 66 -3.95 3.74 -2.98
C VAL A 66 -5.12 3.15 -2.19
N PRO A 67 -6.19 3.90 -1.84
CA PRO A 67 -7.38 3.30 -1.24
C PRO A 67 -7.99 2.20 -2.12
N GLU A 68 -8.03 2.40 -3.45
CA GLU A 68 -8.54 1.40 -4.40
C GLU A 68 -7.64 0.15 -4.45
N ALA A 69 -6.32 0.33 -4.32
CA ALA A 69 -5.38 -0.80 -4.25
C ALA A 69 -5.56 -1.59 -2.94
N PHE A 70 -5.71 -0.91 -1.81
CA PHE A 70 -6.04 -1.54 -0.52
C PHE A 70 -7.35 -2.32 -0.60
N GLU A 71 -8.42 -1.72 -1.13
CA GLU A 71 -9.71 -2.38 -1.30
C GLU A 71 -9.60 -3.60 -2.23
N ALA A 72 -8.81 -3.49 -3.31
CA ALA A 72 -8.58 -4.61 -4.22
C ALA A 72 -7.90 -5.78 -3.50
N VAL A 73 -6.85 -5.51 -2.68
CA VAL A 73 -6.19 -6.56 -1.89
C VAL A 73 -7.18 -7.25 -0.95
N ARG A 74 -7.98 -6.47 -0.22
CA ARG A 74 -8.99 -7.02 0.70
C ARG A 74 -10.11 -7.81 0.03
N ALA A 75 -10.40 -7.51 -1.22
CA ALA A 75 -11.47 -8.17 -1.98
C ALA A 75 -11.05 -9.50 -2.61
N MET A 76 -9.77 -9.90 -2.50
CA MET A 76 -9.30 -11.18 -3.06
C MET A 76 -9.97 -12.36 -2.37
N LYS A 77 -10.36 -13.35 -3.17
CA LYS A 77 -10.96 -14.60 -2.70
C LYS A 77 -9.95 -15.53 -2.08
N LYS A 78 -8.70 -15.47 -2.57
CA LYS A 78 -7.58 -16.26 -2.12
C LYS A 78 -6.82 -15.53 -1.03
N PRO A 79 -6.15 -16.23 -0.11
CA PRO A 79 -5.34 -15.61 0.93
C PRO A 79 -4.28 -14.67 0.36
N VAL A 80 -4.12 -13.50 0.99
CA VAL A 80 -3.09 -12.53 0.63
C VAL A 80 -2.16 -12.32 1.82
N TYR A 81 -0.87 -12.46 1.58
CA TYR A 81 0.21 -12.22 2.52
C TYR A 81 1.07 -11.05 2.04
N ALA A 82 1.54 -10.23 2.96
CA ALA A 82 2.51 -9.19 2.68
C ALA A 82 3.84 -9.51 3.36
N PHE A 83 4.92 -9.42 2.60
CA PHE A 83 6.29 -9.54 3.07
C PHE A 83 7.03 -8.24 2.82
N VAL A 84 7.52 -7.61 3.90
CA VAL A 84 8.24 -6.34 3.84
C VAL A 84 9.74 -6.62 3.82
N GLU A 85 10.41 -6.25 2.72
CA GLU A 85 11.86 -6.42 2.56
C GLU A 85 12.63 -5.48 3.48
N SER A 86 12.67 -4.18 3.18
CA SER A 86 13.34 -3.18 4.01
C SER A 86 12.39 -2.11 4.56
N ILE A 87 11.39 -1.72 3.77
CA ILE A 87 10.47 -0.65 4.15
C ILE A 87 9.06 -0.86 3.58
N ALA A 88 8.06 -0.68 4.44
CA ALA A 88 6.67 -0.45 4.06
C ALA A 88 6.17 0.78 4.80
N ALA A 89 6.27 1.94 4.16
CA ALA A 89 5.87 3.21 4.75
C ALA A 89 4.78 3.89 3.94
N SER A 90 3.92 4.68 4.63
CA SER A 90 2.88 5.49 3.98
C SER A 90 2.02 4.64 3.02
N ALA A 91 1.90 5.00 1.73
CA ALA A 91 1.15 4.24 0.74
C ALA A 91 1.59 2.76 0.62
N GLY A 92 2.89 2.45 0.86
CA GLY A 92 3.39 1.07 0.89
C GLY A 92 2.80 0.26 2.02
N TYR A 93 2.74 0.84 3.22
CA TYR A 93 2.09 0.21 4.37
C TYR A 93 0.57 0.13 4.18
N TYR A 94 -0.05 1.17 3.60
CA TYR A 94 -1.48 1.17 3.34
C TYR A 94 -1.89 -0.04 2.45
N ILE A 95 -1.15 -0.30 1.37
CA ILE A 95 -1.39 -1.48 0.52
C ILE A 95 -1.15 -2.77 1.32
N ALA A 96 -0.07 -2.82 2.13
CA ALA A 96 0.23 -3.99 2.98
C ALA A 96 -0.90 -4.34 3.92
N THR A 97 -1.59 -3.35 4.51
CA THR A 97 -2.69 -3.57 5.46
C THR A 97 -3.93 -4.21 4.84
N GLY A 98 -4.02 -4.25 3.51
CA GLY A 98 -5.04 -5.03 2.81
C GLY A 98 -4.84 -6.54 2.90
N ALA A 99 -3.62 -7.01 3.16
CA ALA A 99 -3.30 -8.43 3.32
C ALA A 99 -3.83 -8.99 4.65
N GLY A 100 -4.08 -10.28 4.68
CA GLY A 100 -4.50 -10.99 5.89
C GLY A 100 -3.40 -11.11 6.94
N LYS A 101 -2.14 -11.22 6.47
CA LYS A 101 -0.94 -11.27 7.31
C LYS A 101 0.17 -10.40 6.74
N ILE A 102 0.96 -9.79 7.61
CA ILE A 102 2.08 -8.91 7.26
C ILE A 102 3.31 -9.36 8.03
N TYR A 103 4.35 -9.72 7.32
CA TYR A 103 5.64 -10.12 7.87
C TYR A 103 6.75 -9.19 7.43
N ALA A 104 7.70 -8.92 8.30
CA ALA A 104 8.90 -8.16 7.98
C ALA A 104 10.12 -9.07 7.95
N ARG A 105 11.03 -8.82 7.01
CA ARG A 105 12.26 -9.58 6.86
C ARG A 105 13.20 -9.46 8.04
N SER A 106 13.26 -8.30 8.65
CA SER A 106 14.25 -7.94 9.66
C SER A 106 13.64 -7.13 10.79
N ILE A 107 14.20 -7.27 11.98
CA ILE A 107 13.88 -6.38 13.13
C ILE A 107 14.08 -4.89 12.81
N PHE A 108 14.89 -4.57 11.79
CA PHE A 108 15.22 -3.22 11.34
C PHE A 108 14.42 -2.78 10.10
N SER A 109 13.50 -3.59 9.59
CA SER A 109 12.61 -3.13 8.53
C SER A 109 11.72 -2.00 9.04
N ASP A 110 11.54 -0.95 8.22
CA ASP A 110 10.77 0.25 8.56
C ASP A 110 9.29 0.06 8.22
N ILE A 111 8.41 0.28 9.21
CA ILE A 111 6.97 0.01 9.11
C ILE A 111 6.14 1.20 9.61
N GLY A 112 5.11 1.60 8.86
CA GLY A 112 4.12 2.57 9.34
C GLY A 112 4.06 3.86 8.51
N CYS A 113 4.33 5.03 9.14
CA CYS A 113 4.16 6.35 8.51
C CYS A 113 2.72 6.57 8.01
N ILE A 114 1.72 6.25 8.87
CA ILE A 114 0.30 6.33 8.54
C ILE A 114 -0.16 7.78 8.59
N GLY A 115 -0.46 8.37 7.43
CA GLY A 115 -0.89 9.76 7.36
C GLY A 115 -0.74 10.35 5.96
N ALA A 116 -0.94 11.67 5.87
CA ALA A 116 -0.79 12.44 4.64
C ALA A 116 0.01 13.70 4.90
N MET A 117 0.90 14.05 3.97
CA MET A 117 1.65 15.31 3.99
C MET A 117 1.75 15.87 2.56
N ALA A 118 2.02 17.15 2.45
CA ALA A 118 2.38 17.80 1.20
C ALA A 118 3.59 18.71 1.42
N GLU A 119 4.51 18.69 0.46
CA GLU A 119 5.59 19.67 0.39
C GLU A 119 5.24 20.68 -0.70
N ILE A 120 5.17 21.96 -0.32
CA ILE A 120 4.92 23.07 -1.23
C ILE A 120 6.15 23.95 -1.25
N VAL A 121 6.84 23.97 -2.39
CA VAL A 121 8.07 24.75 -2.54
C VAL A 121 7.74 26.19 -2.90
N ASP A 122 8.25 27.14 -2.12
CA ASP A 122 8.25 28.57 -2.44
C ASP A 122 9.55 28.93 -3.20
N ASP A 123 9.43 29.14 -4.50
CA ASP A 123 10.52 29.56 -5.37
C ASP A 123 10.53 31.09 -5.65
N SER A 124 9.69 31.86 -5.00
CA SER A 124 9.52 33.30 -5.21
C SER A 124 10.83 34.08 -5.06
N GLY A 125 11.61 33.78 -4.02
CA GLY A 125 12.92 34.41 -3.78
C GLY A 125 13.97 34.04 -4.84
N LEU A 126 13.90 32.84 -5.44
CA LEU A 126 14.75 32.45 -6.56
C LEU A 126 14.35 33.20 -7.84
N ASN A 127 13.06 33.26 -8.12
CA ASN A 127 12.52 33.98 -9.26
C ASN A 127 12.90 35.47 -9.21
N GLU A 128 12.79 36.11 -8.05
CA GLU A 128 13.18 37.50 -7.86
C GLU A 128 14.68 37.74 -8.18
N LYS A 129 15.59 36.86 -7.70
CA LYS A 129 17.02 36.94 -8.02
C LYS A 129 17.33 36.89 -9.51
N PHE A 130 16.50 36.18 -10.29
CA PHE A 130 16.61 36.10 -11.75
C PHE A 130 15.79 37.16 -12.47
N GLY A 131 15.18 38.11 -11.77
CA GLY A 131 14.34 39.14 -12.36
C GLY A 131 13.02 38.61 -12.97
N ILE A 132 12.61 37.42 -12.56
CA ILE A 132 11.36 36.78 -13.02
C ILE A 132 10.22 37.21 -12.11
N LYS A 133 9.21 37.86 -12.67
CA LYS A 133 7.98 38.22 -11.97
C LYS A 133 6.85 37.28 -12.40
N VAL A 134 6.39 36.46 -11.47
CA VAL A 134 5.22 35.61 -11.66
C VAL A 134 3.98 36.34 -11.17
N THR A 135 2.92 36.44 -11.99
CA THR A 135 1.65 37.05 -11.61
C THR A 135 0.51 36.09 -11.93
N ALA A 136 -0.19 35.63 -10.92
CA ALA A 136 -1.39 34.81 -11.10
C ALA A 136 -2.61 35.70 -11.43
N VAL A 137 -3.21 35.46 -12.60
CA VAL A 137 -4.45 36.16 -13.01
C VAL A 137 -5.57 35.14 -13.09
N ARG A 138 -6.68 35.43 -12.40
CA ARG A 138 -7.87 34.56 -12.38
C ARG A 138 -9.03 35.22 -13.11
N SER A 139 -9.87 34.38 -13.74
CA SER A 139 -11.16 34.82 -14.25
C SER A 139 -12.07 35.26 -13.11
N SER A 140 -12.92 36.26 -13.35
CA SER A 140 -13.96 36.66 -12.39
C SER A 140 -14.94 35.52 -12.06
N TYR A 141 -15.05 34.52 -12.94
CA TYR A 141 -15.87 33.31 -12.72
C TYR A 141 -15.13 32.21 -11.94
N SER A 142 -13.84 32.36 -11.69
CA SER A 142 -13.01 31.32 -11.02
C SER A 142 -12.09 31.93 -9.97
N PRO A 143 -12.60 32.70 -9.01
CA PRO A 143 -11.78 33.43 -8.02
C PRO A 143 -11.02 32.50 -7.06
N LEU A 144 -11.51 31.26 -6.88
CA LEU A 144 -10.93 30.28 -5.97
C LEU A 144 -9.91 29.33 -6.62
N LYS A 145 -9.68 29.47 -7.95
CA LYS A 145 -8.76 28.57 -8.67
C LYS A 145 -7.34 28.67 -8.10
N ASN A 146 -6.81 27.58 -7.55
CA ASN A 146 -5.51 27.46 -6.90
C ASN A 146 -5.31 28.44 -5.70
N LYS A 147 -6.38 28.98 -5.14
CA LYS A 147 -6.31 29.94 -4.04
C LYS A 147 -5.76 29.25 -2.78
N VAL A 148 -6.19 28.04 -2.52
CA VAL A 148 -5.80 27.31 -1.31
C VAL A 148 -4.29 27.04 -1.26
N GLN A 149 -3.64 26.73 -2.42
CA GLN A 149 -2.19 26.59 -2.48
C GLN A 149 -1.46 27.93 -2.28
N GLU A 150 -2.01 29.02 -2.82
CA GLU A 150 -1.48 30.38 -2.64
C GLU A 150 -1.52 30.81 -1.17
N GLU A 151 -2.61 30.50 -0.45
CA GLU A 151 -2.74 30.79 0.98
C GLU A 151 -1.67 30.03 1.80
N VAL A 152 -1.30 28.80 1.43
CA VAL A 152 -0.19 28.07 2.08
C VAL A 152 1.12 28.84 1.94
N LEU A 153 1.44 29.34 0.72
CA LEU A 153 2.64 30.16 0.48
C LEU A 153 2.61 31.49 1.24
N ASN A 154 1.42 32.00 1.54
CA ASN A 154 1.23 33.20 2.37
C ASN A 154 1.25 32.91 3.89
N GLY A 155 1.50 31.68 4.30
CA GLY A 155 1.56 31.26 5.70
C GLY A 155 0.22 30.87 6.33
N HIS A 156 -0.81 30.59 5.51
CA HIS A 156 -2.16 30.22 5.93
C HIS A 156 -2.52 28.80 5.43
N PRO A 157 -1.96 27.72 6.02
CA PRO A 157 -2.16 26.35 5.55
C PRO A 157 -3.48 25.70 6.00
N GLU A 158 -4.27 26.34 6.88
CA GLU A 158 -5.36 25.72 7.62
C GLU A 158 -6.46 25.16 6.69
N GLU A 159 -6.77 25.89 5.60
CA GLU A 159 -7.77 25.44 4.63
C GLU A 159 -7.25 24.28 3.80
N TYR A 160 -5.97 24.31 3.41
CA TYR A 160 -5.32 23.20 2.68
C TYR A 160 -5.28 21.92 3.52
N ILE A 161 -4.93 22.05 4.81
CA ILE A 161 -4.92 20.91 5.75
C ILE A 161 -6.33 20.31 5.82
N ARG A 162 -7.33 21.11 6.15
CA ARG A 162 -8.72 20.65 6.34
C ARG A 162 -9.34 20.03 5.08
N GLU A 163 -9.05 20.60 3.90
CA GLU A 163 -9.73 20.19 2.65
C GLU A 163 -8.95 19.18 1.84
N ARG A 164 -7.64 19.06 2.04
CA ARG A 164 -6.78 18.19 1.23
C ARG A 164 -6.09 17.09 2.02
N LEU A 165 -5.50 17.40 3.18
CA LEU A 165 -4.70 16.44 3.92
C LEU A 165 -5.54 15.63 4.92
N ASP A 166 -6.39 16.29 5.70
CA ASP A 166 -7.19 15.61 6.72
C ASP A 166 -8.12 14.51 6.15
N PRO A 167 -8.81 14.71 5.02
CA PRO A 167 -9.64 13.64 4.44
C PRO A 167 -8.82 12.42 4.00
N LEU A 168 -7.62 12.62 3.45
CA LEU A 168 -6.72 11.54 3.05
C LEU A 168 -6.18 10.78 4.26
N ALA A 169 -5.67 11.53 5.26
CA ALA A 169 -5.14 10.95 6.48
C ALA A 169 -6.21 10.17 7.24
N LYS A 170 -7.41 10.77 7.38
CA LYS A 170 -8.54 10.12 8.05
C LYS A 170 -8.93 8.81 7.36
N ARG A 171 -9.06 8.81 6.03
CA ARG A 171 -9.39 7.59 5.28
C ARG A 171 -8.35 6.50 5.50
N PHE A 172 -7.06 6.83 5.44
CA PHE A 172 -5.98 5.88 5.68
C PHE A 172 -6.05 5.31 7.10
N ILE A 173 -6.22 6.17 8.12
CA ILE A 173 -6.35 5.74 9.52
C ILE A 173 -7.56 4.82 9.72
N ASP A 174 -8.72 5.17 9.17
CA ASP A 174 -9.94 4.38 9.30
C ASP A 174 -9.78 2.98 8.65
N ASP A 175 -9.16 2.91 7.48
CA ASP A 175 -8.89 1.66 6.77
C ASP A 175 -7.88 0.79 7.52
N VAL A 176 -6.79 1.39 8.04
CA VAL A 176 -5.81 0.66 8.87
C VAL A 176 -6.47 0.11 10.13
N ARG A 177 -7.27 0.91 10.85
CA ARG A 177 -7.97 0.44 12.05
C ARG A 177 -8.95 -0.69 11.76
N THR A 178 -9.56 -0.67 10.57
CA THR A 178 -10.45 -1.76 10.13
C THR A 178 -9.67 -3.04 9.85
N ALA A 179 -8.49 -2.92 9.28
CA ALA A 179 -7.64 -4.06 8.90
C ALA A 179 -6.81 -4.58 10.09
N ARG A 180 -6.41 -3.69 11.00
CA ARG A 180 -5.53 -3.94 12.16
C ARG A 180 -6.20 -3.44 13.45
N PRO A 181 -7.26 -4.14 13.94
CA PRO A 181 -8.08 -3.68 15.08
C PRO A 181 -7.35 -3.65 16.41
N ASP A 182 -6.20 -4.34 16.52
CA ASP A 182 -5.39 -4.41 17.75
C ASP A 182 -4.53 -3.16 17.98
N ILE A 183 -4.44 -2.25 17.01
CA ILE A 183 -3.74 -0.97 17.20
C ILE A 183 -4.54 -0.10 18.17
N ALA A 184 -3.88 0.35 19.26
CA ALA A 184 -4.50 1.23 20.26
C ALA A 184 -4.97 2.55 19.63
N GLU A 185 -6.12 3.06 20.10
CA GLU A 185 -6.73 4.28 19.52
C GLU A 185 -5.84 5.53 19.62
N ASP A 186 -5.04 5.62 20.68
CA ASP A 186 -4.12 6.73 20.95
C ASP A 186 -2.69 6.47 20.45
N SER A 187 -2.43 5.32 19.82
CA SER A 187 -1.10 4.95 19.31
C SER A 187 -0.50 6.02 18.42
N ASP A 188 0.80 6.28 18.59
CA ASP A 188 1.56 7.16 17.72
C ASP A 188 1.69 6.60 16.29
N ALA A 189 1.44 5.31 16.10
CA ALA A 189 1.38 4.70 14.78
C ALA A 189 0.33 5.39 13.89
N LEU A 190 -0.82 5.76 14.45
CA LEU A 190 -1.90 6.46 13.75
C LEU A 190 -1.63 7.97 13.56
N LYS A 191 -0.47 8.46 14.03
CA LYS A 191 -0.05 9.87 13.95
C LYS A 191 1.16 10.07 13.03
N GLY A 192 1.43 9.12 12.14
CA GLY A 192 2.49 9.23 11.14
C GLY A 192 3.87 8.71 11.58
N LYS A 193 3.97 8.09 12.75
CA LYS A 193 5.26 7.58 13.23
C LYS A 193 5.70 6.33 12.45
N LEU A 194 6.99 6.27 12.17
CA LEU A 194 7.68 5.12 11.58
C LEU A 194 8.33 4.29 12.69
N TYR A 195 8.25 2.98 12.59
CA TYR A 195 8.79 2.04 13.57
C TYR A 195 9.71 1.03 12.90
N PHE A 196 10.72 0.58 13.62
CA PHE A 196 11.36 -0.69 13.26
C PHE A 196 10.43 -1.86 13.53
N ALA A 197 10.55 -2.93 12.76
CA ALA A 197 9.63 -4.06 12.76
C ALA A 197 9.39 -4.68 14.15
N ALA A 198 10.42 -4.77 15.01
CA ALA A 198 10.26 -5.28 16.35
C ALA A 198 9.28 -4.44 17.20
N ALA A 199 9.33 -3.11 17.08
CA ALA A 199 8.39 -2.21 17.74
C ALA A 199 7.03 -2.21 17.02
N ALA A 200 7.02 -2.25 15.70
CA ALA A 200 5.82 -2.32 14.87
C ALA A 200 4.95 -3.54 15.20
N GLN A 201 5.58 -4.69 15.49
CA GLN A 201 4.87 -5.88 15.93
C GLN A 201 4.19 -5.66 17.29
N GLY A 202 4.85 -5.00 18.22
CA GLY A 202 4.28 -4.64 19.53
C GLY A 202 3.11 -3.66 19.43
N GLU A 203 3.10 -2.79 18.41
CA GLU A 203 2.01 -1.86 18.11
C GLU A 203 0.85 -2.49 17.31
N GLY A 204 0.96 -3.78 16.92
CA GLY A 204 -0.06 -4.46 16.11
C GLY A 204 -0.01 -4.14 14.62
N LEU A 205 1.06 -3.49 14.13
CA LEU A 205 1.20 -3.12 12.73
C LEU A 205 1.54 -4.30 11.82
N ILE A 206 2.26 -5.30 12.33
CA ILE A 206 2.65 -6.53 11.62
C ILE A 206 2.42 -7.77 12.49
N ASP A 207 2.37 -8.93 11.87
CA ASP A 207 2.12 -10.21 12.54
C ASP A 207 3.40 -10.89 13.01
N GLY A 208 4.53 -10.62 12.35
CA GLY A 208 5.80 -11.24 12.74
C GLY A 208 7.01 -10.79 11.92
N ILE A 209 8.14 -11.38 12.26
CA ILE A 209 9.42 -11.20 11.56
C ILE A 209 9.85 -12.57 11.08
N MET A 210 9.92 -12.75 9.78
CA MET A 210 10.19 -14.03 9.11
C MET A 210 11.04 -13.79 7.86
N THR A 211 11.74 -14.81 7.41
CA THR A 211 12.33 -14.84 6.06
C THR A 211 11.24 -15.07 5.03
N ILE A 212 11.51 -14.74 3.77
CA ILE A 212 10.55 -15.00 2.67
C ILE A 212 10.26 -16.49 2.50
N ASP A 213 11.25 -17.35 2.73
CA ASP A 213 11.09 -18.80 2.64
C ASP A 213 10.13 -19.30 3.72
N GLU A 214 10.25 -18.82 4.97
CA GLU A 214 9.32 -19.15 6.05
C GLU A 214 7.89 -18.66 5.77
N VAL A 215 7.73 -17.49 5.14
CA VAL A 215 6.40 -16.99 4.72
C VAL A 215 5.81 -17.89 3.62
N ILE A 216 6.62 -18.34 2.66
CA ILE A 216 6.18 -19.29 1.62
C ILE A 216 5.77 -20.62 2.24
N GLU A 217 6.55 -21.16 3.18
CA GLU A 217 6.21 -22.39 3.92
C GLU A 217 4.89 -22.25 4.69
N GLU A 218 4.64 -21.09 5.33
CA GLU A 218 3.38 -20.81 6.01
C GLU A 218 2.20 -20.76 5.02
N ILE A 219 2.37 -20.08 3.86
CA ILE A 219 1.36 -20.07 2.80
C ILE A 219 1.05 -21.50 2.34
N ASP A 220 2.08 -22.29 2.13
CA ASP A 220 1.93 -23.69 1.72
C ASP A 220 1.18 -24.51 2.76
N ALA A 221 1.50 -24.35 4.03
CA ALA A 221 0.83 -25.05 5.13
C ALA A 221 -0.66 -24.65 5.26
N GLU A 222 -0.98 -23.34 5.14
CA GLU A 222 -2.35 -22.86 5.29
C GLU A 222 -3.23 -23.15 4.05
N THR A 223 -2.62 -23.27 2.88
CA THR A 223 -3.34 -23.49 1.61
C THR A 223 -3.30 -24.95 1.12
N GLN A 224 -2.72 -25.87 1.89
CA GLN A 224 -2.87 -27.28 1.63
C GLN A 224 -4.35 -27.65 1.78
N ILE A 225 -5.00 -27.98 0.66
CA ILE A 225 -6.30 -28.64 0.69
C ILE A 225 -6.05 -29.99 1.36
N PRO A 226 -6.74 -30.35 2.47
CA PRO A 226 -6.62 -31.68 3.02
C PRO A 226 -6.93 -32.65 1.91
N ASP A 227 -6.04 -33.56 1.61
CA ASP A 227 -6.27 -34.65 0.66
C ASP A 227 -7.32 -35.62 1.23
N ASN A 228 -8.55 -35.16 1.31
CA ASN A 228 -9.74 -35.93 1.71
C ASN A 228 -10.42 -36.60 0.53
N SER A 229 -9.80 -36.63 -0.65
CA SER A 229 -10.26 -37.42 -1.78
C SER A 229 -9.68 -38.86 -1.76
N ILE A 230 -9.80 -39.56 -0.63
CA ILE A 230 -9.84 -41.02 -0.70
C ILE A 230 -11.21 -41.40 -1.27
N TYR A 231 -11.33 -41.31 -2.58
CA TYR A 231 -12.37 -42.08 -3.30
C TYR A 231 -12.04 -43.52 -3.13
N SER A 232 -12.62 -44.18 -2.14
CA SER A 232 -12.72 -45.64 -2.12
C SER A 232 -13.56 -46.04 -3.33
N ILE A 233 -12.88 -46.41 -4.41
CA ILE A 233 -13.52 -47.14 -5.52
C ILE A 233 -13.90 -48.50 -4.94
N ASN A 234 -15.17 -48.63 -4.50
CA ASN A 234 -15.77 -49.91 -4.24
C ASN A 234 -15.90 -50.66 -5.57
N ILE A 235 -14.92 -51.48 -5.89
CA ILE A 235 -15.04 -52.52 -6.89
C ILE A 235 -15.85 -53.63 -6.22
N ASN A 236 -17.13 -53.59 -6.34
CA ASN A 236 -18.00 -54.76 -6.10
C ASN A 236 -18.53 -55.25 -7.44
N ASN A 237 -17.99 -56.42 -7.88
CA ASN A 237 -18.54 -57.51 -8.72
C ASN A 237 -19.26 -57.13 -10.02
#